data_b7cff9204a6eff9ed3802db49003c0c2
#
_entry.id   b7cff9204a6eff9ed3802db49003c0c2
#
_cell.length_a   1.000
_cell.length_b   1.000
_cell.length_c   1.000
_cell.angle_alpha   90.00
_cell.angle_beta   90.00
_cell.angle_gamma   90.00
#
_symmetry.space_group_name_H-M   'P 1'
#
loop_
_entity.id
_entity.type
_entity.pdbx_description
1 polymer ?
#
loop_
_entity_poly.entity_id
_entity_poly.type
_entity_poly.pdbx_seq_one_letter_code
_entity_poly.pdbx_strand_id
1 'polypeptide(L)'
;MKHVKDKMIPAVLILVLLVIWEAAVDLLHIPLYVLPSPLEVVKALFTEGTELFSHGLTTVGEGLLGILIASALSLVLGISMDWFPAVRKGLYPILVVTQTVPMIVMAPILIIYMGFGMAPKILTVVLMCFFPVAVSFADGLARVNEEYVHLVRSYGAGK
;
A
#
# COMPACT_ATOMS: atom_id res chain seq x y z
N MET A 1 -21.26 -31.14 7.62
CA MET A 1 -21.81 -30.29 8.69
C MET A 1 -20.75 -29.56 9.52
N LYS A 2 -19.54 -30.08 9.78
CA LYS A 2 -18.46 -29.34 10.48
C LYS A 2 -18.00 -28.05 9.74
N HIS A 3 -17.75 -28.12 8.44
CA HIS A 3 -17.31 -26.97 7.64
C HIS A 3 -18.28 -25.79 7.58
N VAL A 4 -19.58 -26.01 7.76
CA VAL A 4 -20.57 -24.92 7.80
C VAL A 4 -20.53 -24.21 9.15
N LYS A 5 -20.39 -24.97 10.24
CA LYS A 5 -20.26 -24.39 11.60
C LYS A 5 -18.99 -23.55 11.74
N ASP A 6 -17.87 -24.01 11.18
CA ASP A 6 -16.58 -23.27 11.24
C ASP A 6 -16.64 -21.93 10.48
N LYS A 7 -17.43 -21.83 9.39
CA LYS A 7 -17.66 -20.59 8.65
C LYS A 7 -18.70 -19.67 9.32
N MET A 8 -19.60 -20.20 10.13
CA MET A 8 -20.60 -19.39 10.82
C MET A 8 -20.03 -18.66 12.03
N ILE A 9 -19.01 -19.20 12.69
CA ILE A 9 -18.41 -18.58 13.89
C ILE A 9 -17.89 -17.16 13.60
N PRO A 10 -17.09 -16.91 12.54
CA PRO A 10 -16.64 -15.54 12.20
C PRO A 10 -17.80 -14.60 11.87
N ALA A 11 -18.80 -15.09 11.14
CA ALA A 11 -19.96 -14.28 10.78
C ALA A 11 -20.78 -13.84 12.00
N VAL A 12 -21.01 -14.76 12.94
CA VAL A 12 -21.69 -14.46 14.21
C VAL A 12 -20.87 -13.49 15.04
N LEU A 13 -19.55 -13.67 15.11
CA LEU A 13 -18.67 -12.77 15.84
C LEU A 13 -18.71 -11.34 15.28
N ILE A 14 -18.66 -11.19 13.95
CA ILE A 14 -18.77 -9.88 13.28
C ILE A 14 -20.13 -9.25 13.61
N LEU A 15 -21.20 -10.01 13.54
CA LEU A 15 -22.54 -9.52 13.81
C LEU A 15 -22.68 -9.07 15.28
N VAL A 16 -22.14 -9.83 16.22
CA VAL A 16 -22.10 -9.45 17.65
C VAL A 16 -21.31 -8.17 17.85
N LEU A 17 -20.15 -8.03 17.19
CA LEU A 17 -19.34 -6.80 17.28
C LEU A 17 -20.08 -5.58 16.71
N LEU A 18 -20.79 -5.73 15.59
CA LEU A 18 -21.61 -4.65 15.03
C LEU A 18 -22.75 -4.24 15.96
N VAL A 19 -23.42 -5.20 16.60
CA VAL A 19 -24.47 -4.91 17.58
C VAL A 19 -23.91 -4.21 18.82
N ILE A 20 -22.75 -4.65 19.30
CA ILE A 20 -22.09 -3.99 20.44
C ILE A 20 -21.69 -2.57 20.06
N TRP A 21 -21.17 -2.34 18.85
CA TRP A 21 -20.81 -1.01 18.37
C TRP A 21 -22.05 -0.10 18.27
N GLU A 22 -23.13 -0.55 17.64
CA GLU A 22 -24.39 0.20 17.57
C GLU A 22 -24.89 0.58 18.97
N ALA A 23 -24.98 -0.42 19.86
CA ALA A 23 -25.42 -0.19 21.23
C ALA A 23 -24.52 0.76 22.02
N ALA A 24 -23.21 0.69 21.83
CA ALA A 24 -22.26 1.59 22.48
C ALA A 24 -22.45 3.06 22.03
N VAL A 25 -22.65 3.28 20.73
CA VAL A 25 -22.89 4.64 20.19
C VAL A 25 -24.20 5.21 20.74
N ASP A 26 -25.28 4.40 20.73
CA ASP A 26 -26.59 4.85 21.20
C ASP A 26 -26.64 5.07 22.71
N LEU A 27 -26.11 4.16 23.51
CA LEU A 27 -26.16 4.24 24.98
C LEU A 27 -25.25 5.32 25.54
N LEU A 28 -24.09 5.53 24.92
CA LEU A 28 -23.13 6.56 25.34
C LEU A 28 -23.40 7.91 24.68
N HIS A 29 -24.44 8.03 23.84
CA HIS A 29 -24.79 9.24 23.09
C HIS A 29 -23.59 9.85 22.36
N ILE A 30 -22.78 9.00 21.69
CA ILE A 30 -21.56 9.43 20.99
C ILE A 30 -21.97 10.28 19.77
N PRO A 31 -21.47 11.51 19.63
CA PRO A 31 -21.81 12.36 18.50
C PRO A 31 -21.33 11.75 17.17
N LEU A 32 -22.12 11.92 16.10
CA LEU A 32 -21.85 11.40 14.76
C LEU A 32 -20.44 11.76 14.22
N TYR A 33 -19.95 12.95 14.51
CA TYR A 33 -18.65 13.43 14.08
C TYR A 33 -17.46 12.77 14.83
N VAL A 34 -17.72 12.09 15.97
CA VAL A 34 -16.70 11.35 16.73
C VAL A 34 -16.67 9.90 16.27
N LEU A 35 -17.84 9.24 16.29
CA LEU A 35 -17.98 7.85 15.86
C LEU A 35 -19.40 7.61 15.36
N PRO A 36 -19.63 7.48 14.03
CA PRO A 36 -20.93 7.10 13.50
C PRO A 36 -21.29 5.67 13.89
N SER A 37 -22.59 5.39 14.06
CA SER A 37 -23.05 4.01 14.27
C SER A 37 -23.01 3.21 12.94
N PRO A 38 -22.93 1.87 13.00
CA PRO A 38 -23.05 1.01 11.82
C PRO A 38 -24.25 1.34 10.93
N LEU A 39 -25.38 1.65 11.53
CA LEU A 39 -26.60 2.00 10.80
C LEU A 39 -26.44 3.33 10.04
N GLU A 40 -25.84 4.33 10.66
CA GLU A 40 -25.54 5.63 10.02
C GLU A 40 -24.53 5.48 8.88
N VAL A 41 -23.51 4.60 9.03
CA VAL A 41 -22.56 4.29 7.95
C VAL A 41 -23.30 3.67 6.76
N VAL A 42 -24.20 2.71 7.00
CA VAL A 42 -24.99 2.08 5.93
C VAL A 42 -25.90 3.10 5.25
N LYS A 43 -26.56 3.98 6.01
CA LYS A 43 -27.38 5.08 5.42
C LYS A 43 -26.53 5.99 4.53
N ALA A 44 -25.36 6.43 5.00
CA ALA A 44 -24.45 7.29 4.23
C ALA A 44 -24.03 6.63 2.90
N LEU A 45 -23.78 5.31 2.89
CA LEU A 45 -23.47 4.57 1.65
C LEU A 45 -24.58 4.68 0.60
N PHE A 46 -25.85 4.74 1.02
CA PHE A 46 -26.98 4.88 0.09
C PHE A 46 -27.29 6.34 -0.27
N THR A 47 -27.10 7.27 0.66
CA THR A 47 -27.44 8.67 0.42
C THR A 47 -26.32 9.43 -0.31
N GLU A 48 -25.07 9.10 -0.02
CA GLU A 48 -23.88 9.78 -0.56
C GLU A 48 -23.06 8.88 -1.50
N GLY A 49 -23.63 7.76 -1.92
CA GLY A 49 -22.94 6.71 -2.69
C GLY A 49 -22.27 7.23 -3.96
N THR A 50 -22.88 8.18 -4.68
CA THR A 50 -22.31 8.76 -5.89
C THR A 50 -21.04 9.58 -5.58
N GLU A 51 -21.08 10.37 -4.53
CA GLU A 51 -19.94 11.19 -4.09
C GLU A 51 -18.80 10.31 -3.57
N LEU A 52 -19.13 9.33 -2.73
CA LEU A 52 -18.18 8.32 -2.25
C LEU A 52 -17.51 7.56 -3.39
N PHE A 53 -18.27 7.18 -4.42
CA PHE A 53 -17.73 6.51 -5.60
C PHE A 53 -16.76 7.42 -6.38
N SER A 54 -17.12 8.69 -6.58
CA SER A 54 -16.27 9.68 -7.25
C SER A 54 -14.95 9.89 -6.51
N HIS A 55 -15.02 10.08 -5.18
CA HIS A 55 -13.83 10.20 -4.34
C HIS A 55 -13.02 8.90 -4.31
N GLY A 56 -13.69 7.76 -4.29
CA GLY A 56 -13.06 6.44 -4.38
C GLY A 56 -12.25 6.28 -5.67
N LEU A 57 -12.81 6.64 -6.83
CA LEU A 57 -12.11 6.60 -8.11
C LEU A 57 -10.89 7.52 -8.12
N THR A 58 -11.01 8.72 -7.56
CA THR A 58 -9.88 9.65 -7.43
C THR A 58 -8.76 9.04 -6.59
N THR A 59 -9.09 8.47 -5.42
CA THR A 59 -8.12 7.83 -4.53
C THR A 59 -7.44 6.63 -5.19
N VAL A 60 -8.21 5.79 -5.88
CA VAL A 60 -7.66 4.65 -6.64
C VAL A 60 -6.74 5.14 -7.75
N GLY A 61 -7.12 6.18 -8.49
CA GLY A 61 -6.31 6.78 -9.54
C GLY A 61 -4.98 7.35 -9.01
N GLU A 62 -5.03 8.10 -7.92
CA GLU A 62 -3.84 8.63 -7.21
C GLU A 62 -2.93 7.49 -6.75
N GLY A 63 -3.50 6.45 -6.16
CA GLY A 63 -2.79 5.26 -5.70
C GLY A 63 -2.11 4.50 -6.83
N LEU A 64 -2.83 4.19 -7.89
CA LEU A 64 -2.30 3.48 -9.06
C LEU A 64 -1.18 4.26 -9.73
N LEU A 65 -1.36 5.57 -9.92
CA LEU A 65 -0.32 6.42 -10.50
C LEU A 65 0.93 6.43 -9.64
N GLY A 66 0.79 6.56 -8.32
CA GLY A 66 1.91 6.50 -7.38
C GLY A 66 2.65 5.16 -7.42
N ILE A 67 1.93 4.03 -7.45
CA ILE A 67 2.52 2.69 -7.56
C ILE A 67 3.25 2.51 -8.88
N LEU A 68 2.68 2.96 -10.00
CA LEU A 68 3.32 2.86 -11.31
C LEU A 68 4.63 3.64 -11.36
N ILE A 69 4.64 4.88 -10.86
CA ILE A 69 5.85 5.71 -10.77
C ILE A 69 6.89 5.04 -9.88
N ALA A 70 6.49 4.60 -8.68
CA ALA A 70 7.38 3.92 -7.74
C ALA A 70 7.99 2.67 -8.36
N SER A 71 7.19 1.84 -9.02
CA SER A 71 7.63 0.59 -9.66
C SER A 71 8.62 0.86 -10.80
N ALA A 72 8.34 1.85 -11.65
CA ALA A 72 9.22 2.24 -12.73
C ALA A 72 10.59 2.73 -12.22
N LEU A 73 10.59 3.61 -11.22
CA LEU A 73 11.81 4.12 -10.59
C LEU A 73 12.58 2.99 -9.89
N SER A 74 11.89 2.10 -9.18
CA SER A 74 12.48 0.96 -8.48
C SER A 74 13.10 -0.04 -9.44
N LEU A 75 12.47 -0.29 -10.59
CA LEU A 75 13.01 -1.16 -11.63
C LEU A 75 14.32 -0.61 -12.19
N VAL A 76 14.35 0.68 -12.56
CA VAL A 76 15.56 1.35 -13.05
C VAL A 76 16.68 1.28 -12.03
N LEU A 77 16.36 1.54 -10.76
CA LEU A 77 17.34 1.48 -9.69
C LEU A 77 17.82 0.05 -9.42
N GLY A 78 16.91 -0.93 -9.41
CA GLY A 78 17.23 -2.35 -9.22
C GLY A 78 18.17 -2.89 -10.31
N ILE A 79 17.89 -2.58 -11.57
CA ILE A 79 18.77 -2.92 -12.71
C ILE A 79 20.14 -2.22 -12.57
N SER A 80 20.14 -0.94 -12.18
CA SER A 80 21.39 -0.19 -11.98
C SER A 80 22.26 -0.82 -10.88
N MET A 81 21.65 -1.28 -9.80
CA MET A 81 22.34 -1.99 -8.71
C MET A 81 22.87 -3.36 -9.13
N ASP A 82 22.18 -4.03 -10.05
CA ASP A 82 22.62 -5.32 -10.60
C ASP A 82 23.84 -5.15 -11.53
N TRP A 83 23.81 -4.14 -12.39
CA TRP A 83 24.90 -3.88 -13.35
C TRP A 83 26.14 -3.26 -12.69
N PHE A 84 25.96 -2.45 -11.66
CA PHE A 84 27.03 -1.70 -11.01
C PHE A 84 27.15 -2.04 -9.51
N PRO A 85 28.07 -2.97 -9.14
CA PRO A 85 28.26 -3.38 -7.74
C PRO A 85 28.60 -2.20 -6.79
N ALA A 86 29.21 -1.15 -7.29
CA ALA A 86 29.50 0.07 -6.50
C ALA A 86 28.19 0.81 -6.14
N VAL A 87 27.24 0.89 -7.07
CA VAL A 87 25.92 1.48 -6.85
C VAL A 87 25.17 0.67 -5.79
N ARG A 88 25.21 -0.66 -5.90
CA ARG A 88 24.58 -1.55 -4.92
C ARG A 88 25.16 -1.35 -3.51
N LYS A 89 26.49 -1.38 -3.39
CA LYS A 89 27.18 -1.23 -2.09
C LYS A 89 26.88 0.12 -1.42
N GLY A 90 26.70 1.17 -2.21
CA GLY A 90 26.41 2.52 -1.70
C GLY A 90 24.92 2.73 -1.39
N LEU A 91 24.03 2.39 -2.31
CA LEU A 91 22.61 2.72 -2.21
C LEU A 91 21.78 1.70 -1.42
N TYR A 92 22.10 0.41 -1.49
CA TYR A 92 21.32 -0.62 -0.82
C TYR A 92 21.18 -0.40 0.71
N PRO A 93 22.25 -0.08 1.47
CA PRO A 93 22.10 0.23 2.89
C PRO A 93 21.19 1.43 3.16
N ILE A 94 21.27 2.46 2.30
CA ILE A 94 20.43 3.67 2.41
C ILE A 94 18.97 3.32 2.20
N LEU A 95 18.65 2.50 1.18
CA LEU A 95 17.29 2.03 0.91
C LEU A 95 16.71 1.25 2.10
N VAL A 96 17.51 0.38 2.71
CA VAL A 96 17.07 -0.40 3.88
C VAL A 96 16.82 0.51 5.09
N VAL A 97 17.70 1.45 5.36
CA VAL A 97 17.54 2.40 6.47
C VAL A 97 16.32 3.31 6.25
N THR A 98 16.07 3.77 5.04
CA THR A 98 14.91 4.63 4.75
C THR A 98 13.56 3.96 4.98
N GLN A 99 13.49 2.62 4.93
CA GLN A 99 12.27 1.87 5.27
C GLN A 99 11.89 1.97 6.76
N THR A 100 12.81 2.36 7.63
CA THR A 100 12.52 2.53 9.06
C THR A 100 11.77 3.83 9.37
N VAL A 101 11.74 4.77 8.42
CA VAL A 101 11.01 6.04 8.57
C VAL A 101 9.51 5.79 8.37
N PRO A 102 8.66 6.14 9.35
CA PRO A 102 7.21 6.00 9.18
C PRO A 102 6.70 6.98 8.13
N MET A 103 6.47 6.50 6.90
CA MET A 103 6.06 7.34 5.76
C MET A 103 4.75 8.09 6.00
N ILE A 104 3.89 7.60 6.89
CA ILE A 104 2.66 8.29 7.27
C ILE A 104 2.92 9.69 7.89
N VAL A 105 4.08 9.88 8.52
CA VAL A 105 4.49 11.18 9.09
C VAL A 105 4.89 12.16 7.99
N MET A 106 5.30 11.67 6.82
CA MET A 106 5.70 12.51 5.69
C MET A 106 4.51 13.20 5.01
N ALA A 107 3.31 12.62 5.06
CA ALA A 107 2.14 13.17 4.38
C ALA A 107 1.80 14.61 4.81
N PRO A 108 1.72 14.97 6.11
CA PRO A 108 1.51 16.35 6.53
C PRO A 108 2.61 17.30 6.07
N ILE A 109 3.87 16.86 6.08
CA ILE A 109 5.02 17.64 5.64
C ILE A 109 4.89 17.95 4.14
N LEU A 110 4.53 16.96 3.33
CA LEU A 110 4.34 17.13 1.89
C LEU A 110 3.18 18.10 1.60
N ILE A 111 2.11 18.05 2.38
CA ILE A 111 0.98 18.99 2.24
C ILE A 111 1.42 20.43 2.56
N ILE A 112 2.28 20.63 3.56
CA ILE A 112 2.79 21.97 3.91
C ILE A 112 3.64 22.55 2.76
N TYR A 113 4.47 21.73 2.11
CA TYR A 113 5.36 22.19 1.04
C TYR A 113 4.67 22.27 -0.33
N MET A 114 3.76 21.37 -0.64
CA MET A 114 3.15 21.23 -1.97
C MET A 114 1.71 21.75 -2.03
N GLY A 115 1.11 22.07 -0.86
CA GLY A 115 -0.29 22.41 -0.78
C GLY A 115 -1.23 21.21 -0.81
N PHE A 116 -2.54 21.49 -0.79
CA PHE A 116 -3.57 20.46 -0.95
C PHE A 116 -3.75 20.10 -2.43
N GLY A 117 -3.99 18.82 -2.71
CA GLY A 117 -4.25 18.33 -4.06
C GLY A 117 -3.76 16.92 -4.29
N MET A 118 -3.64 16.52 -5.56
CA MET A 118 -3.22 15.16 -5.95
C MET A 118 -1.71 14.95 -5.75
N ALA A 119 -0.89 15.98 -5.95
CA ALA A 119 0.56 15.85 -5.96
C ALA A 119 1.14 15.31 -4.64
N PRO A 120 0.84 15.85 -3.44
CA PRO A 120 1.37 15.32 -2.18
C PRO A 120 0.89 13.89 -1.90
N LYS A 121 -0.33 13.52 -2.32
CA LYS A 121 -0.86 12.17 -2.14
C LYS A 121 -0.12 11.17 -3.02
N ILE A 122 0.05 11.47 -4.30
CA ILE A 122 0.80 10.63 -5.24
C ILE A 122 2.24 10.46 -4.74
N LEU A 123 2.89 11.56 -4.34
CA LEU A 123 4.26 11.50 -3.83
C LEU A 123 4.37 10.66 -2.54
N THR A 124 3.39 10.74 -1.65
CA THR A 124 3.32 9.87 -0.46
C THR A 124 3.30 8.40 -0.88
N VAL A 125 2.44 8.02 -1.84
CA VAL A 125 2.37 6.63 -2.34
C VAL A 125 3.69 6.23 -3.01
N VAL A 126 4.28 7.11 -3.80
CA VAL A 126 5.59 6.86 -4.42
C VAL A 126 6.64 6.55 -3.35
N LEU A 127 6.77 7.38 -2.33
CA LEU A 127 7.74 7.16 -1.25
C LEU A 127 7.48 5.88 -0.46
N MET A 128 6.21 5.57 -0.17
CA MET A 128 5.83 4.33 0.53
C MET A 128 6.18 3.08 -0.26
N CYS A 129 6.00 3.09 -1.58
CA CYS A 129 6.19 1.91 -2.42
C CYS A 129 7.63 1.79 -2.95
N PHE A 130 8.30 2.91 -3.22
CA PHE A 130 9.61 2.94 -3.87
C PHE A 130 10.66 2.11 -3.14
N PHE A 131 10.87 2.37 -1.85
CA PHE A 131 11.95 1.70 -1.10
C PHE A 131 11.74 0.18 -0.97
N PRO A 132 10.58 -0.34 -0.55
CA PRO A 132 10.34 -1.77 -0.48
C PRO A 132 10.44 -2.47 -1.84
N VAL A 133 9.93 -1.83 -2.89
CA VAL A 133 9.96 -2.39 -4.25
C VAL A 133 11.38 -2.42 -4.80
N ALA A 134 12.17 -1.34 -4.60
CA ALA A 134 13.57 -1.29 -5.03
C ALA A 134 14.43 -2.37 -4.35
N VAL A 135 14.26 -2.56 -3.04
CA VAL A 135 14.98 -3.62 -2.30
C VAL A 135 14.55 -4.99 -2.80
N SER A 136 13.24 -5.22 -3.01
CA SER A 136 12.71 -6.50 -3.51
C SER A 136 13.24 -6.82 -4.91
N PHE A 137 13.33 -5.83 -5.81
CA PHE A 137 13.95 -5.99 -7.12
C PHE A 137 15.43 -6.34 -7.03
N ALA A 138 16.20 -5.58 -6.24
CA ALA A 138 17.63 -5.83 -6.08
C ALA A 138 17.92 -7.21 -5.50
N ASP A 139 17.11 -7.66 -4.53
CA ASP A 139 17.25 -8.99 -3.93
C ASP A 139 16.78 -10.11 -4.87
N GLY A 140 15.70 -9.87 -5.63
CA GLY A 140 15.21 -10.80 -6.62
C GLY A 140 16.26 -11.09 -7.71
N LEU A 141 16.87 -10.05 -8.26
CA LEU A 141 17.94 -10.18 -9.25
C LEU A 141 19.18 -10.90 -8.68
N ALA A 142 19.54 -10.60 -7.42
CA ALA A 142 20.70 -11.23 -6.79
C ALA A 142 20.49 -12.71 -6.44
N ARG A 143 19.26 -13.18 -6.34
CA ARG A 143 18.92 -14.58 -6.00
C ARG A 143 18.69 -15.47 -7.21
N VAL A 144 18.91 -14.96 -8.43
CA VAL A 144 18.82 -15.80 -9.64
C VAL A 144 19.86 -16.92 -9.57
N ASN A 145 19.39 -18.16 -9.67
CA ASN A 145 20.27 -19.34 -9.62
C ASN A 145 21.24 -19.32 -10.81
N GLU A 146 22.52 -19.47 -10.52
CA GLU A 146 23.59 -19.50 -11.53
C GLU A 146 23.34 -20.58 -12.63
N GLU A 147 22.70 -21.67 -12.27
CA GLU A 147 22.35 -22.75 -13.24
C GLU A 147 21.42 -22.22 -14.35
N TYR A 148 20.43 -21.37 -14.01
CA TYR A 148 19.56 -20.76 -15.01
C TYR A 148 20.33 -19.76 -15.88
N VAL A 149 21.25 -19.01 -15.30
CA VAL A 149 22.11 -18.09 -16.06
C VAL A 149 22.99 -18.84 -17.03
N HIS A 150 23.60 -19.98 -16.62
CA HIS A 150 24.39 -20.82 -17.48
C HIS A 150 23.55 -21.47 -18.60
N LEU A 151 22.32 -21.90 -18.27
CA LEU A 151 21.40 -22.48 -19.26
C LEU A 151 21.06 -21.46 -20.35
N VAL A 152 20.65 -20.26 -19.97
CA VAL A 152 20.26 -19.19 -20.91
C VAL A 152 21.46 -18.77 -21.78
N ARG A 153 22.66 -18.71 -21.20
CA ARG A 153 23.90 -18.43 -21.95
C ARG A 153 24.23 -19.55 -22.97
N SER A 154 23.96 -20.82 -22.66
CA SER A 154 24.18 -21.93 -23.61
C SER A 154 23.27 -21.85 -24.84
N TYR A 155 22.11 -21.14 -24.72
CA TYR A 155 21.21 -20.82 -25.82
C TYR A 155 21.58 -19.54 -26.59
N GLY A 156 22.73 -18.92 -26.29
CA GLY A 156 23.23 -17.75 -27.02
C GLY A 156 22.81 -16.40 -26.44
N ALA A 157 22.26 -16.34 -25.23
CA ALA A 157 22.00 -15.08 -24.58
C ALA A 157 23.33 -14.39 -24.19
N GLY A 158 23.46 -13.10 -24.57
CA GLY A 158 24.55 -12.23 -24.12
C GLY A 158 24.49 -11.91 -22.63
N LYS A 159 25.45 -11.07 -22.19
CA LYS A 159 25.43 -10.52 -20.83
C LYS A 159 24.23 -9.63 -20.64
#